data_8de6116ee1e0bfdc586848a155264f89
#
_entry.id   8de6116ee1e0bfdc586848a155264f89
#
_cell.length_a   1.000
_cell.length_b   1.000
_cell.length_c   1.000
_cell.angle_alpha   90.00
_cell.angle_beta   90.00
_cell.angle_gamma   90.00
#
_symmetry.space_group_name_H-M   'P 1'
#
loop_
_entity.id
_entity.type
_entity.pdbx_description
1 polymer ?
#
loop_
_entity_poly.entity_id
_entity_poly.type
_entity_poly.pdbx_seq_one_letter_code
_entity_poly.pdbx_strand_id
1 'polypeptide(L)'
;QEAIMLYEEMQLPNPTEIGDRFPHQVSGGQLQRTMTAMAMSSKPDLIIFDEPTTALDVTTQVNVLATIRNIVKEHNTAAIYITHDLAVVAQMADRIQVLRYGNTIEESETNKMLKTPKEDYTKSLWAVRSIKKKENKNKEKILTINNIDASYGSGPKVLQNVSIEVPKGGTVAIVGESGSGKSTTARVVTGLLPPDKGEIIFQGQKLTPNLSDRSKEDLRKIQMVYQSPDTSMNPKHTVRDIIGRPLEFYHNMKGKEYTNRVIDLLKMIELDETFIDRLPSELSGGQKQRIC
;
A
#
# COMPACT_ATOMS: atom_id res chain seq x y z
N GLN A 1 0.45 -35.57 10.03
CA GLN A 1 -0.29 -35.92 8.79
C GLN A 1 -1.42 -34.93 8.52
N GLU A 2 -2.28 -34.61 9.48
CA GLU A 2 -3.40 -33.65 9.31
C GLU A 2 -2.96 -32.25 8.89
N ALA A 3 -1.86 -31.73 9.45
CA ALA A 3 -1.31 -30.44 9.03
C ALA A 3 -0.82 -30.43 7.57
N ILE A 4 -0.21 -31.53 7.12
CA ILE A 4 0.25 -31.67 5.73
C ILE A 4 -0.94 -31.61 4.77
N MET A 5 -2.04 -32.33 5.10
CA MET A 5 -3.27 -32.28 4.29
C MET A 5 -3.82 -30.86 4.18
N LEU A 6 -3.89 -30.11 5.28
CA LEU A 6 -4.31 -28.71 5.26
C LEU A 6 -3.38 -27.83 4.44
N TYR A 7 -2.08 -28.08 4.46
CA TYR A 7 -1.12 -27.35 3.63
C TYR A 7 -1.30 -27.66 2.14
N GLU A 8 -1.62 -28.90 1.79
CA GLU A 8 -2.00 -29.31 0.43
C GLU A 8 -3.27 -28.62 -0.05
N GLU A 9 -4.35 -28.64 0.76
CA GLU A 9 -5.62 -27.95 0.49
C GLU A 9 -5.39 -26.44 0.32
N MET A 10 -4.50 -25.84 1.12
CA MET A 10 -4.12 -24.45 1.00
C MET A 10 -3.11 -24.17 -0.13
N GLN A 11 -2.78 -25.17 -0.96
CA GLN A 11 -1.85 -25.05 -2.09
C GLN A 11 -0.50 -24.41 -1.68
N LEU A 12 -0.01 -24.77 -0.51
CA LEU A 12 1.31 -24.34 -0.05
C LEU A 12 2.41 -25.13 -0.77
N PRO A 13 3.53 -24.50 -1.18
CA PRO A 13 4.63 -25.20 -1.79
C PRO A 13 5.33 -26.10 -0.75
N ASN A 14 5.73 -27.31 -1.17
CA ASN A 14 6.39 -28.31 -0.32
C ASN A 14 5.64 -28.53 1.00
N PRO A 15 4.41 -29.06 0.97
CA PRO A 15 3.54 -29.18 2.17
C PRO A 15 4.17 -29.95 3.33
N THR A 16 5.08 -30.89 3.03
CA THR A 16 5.81 -31.69 4.02
C THR A 16 6.91 -30.93 4.74
N GLU A 17 7.41 -29.84 4.17
CA GLU A 17 8.57 -29.09 4.68
C GLU A 17 8.20 -27.69 5.20
N ILE A 18 7.11 -27.12 4.70
CA ILE A 18 6.74 -25.72 4.99
C ILE A 18 6.45 -25.51 6.49
N GLY A 19 5.97 -26.55 7.18
CA GLY A 19 5.69 -26.50 8.61
C GLY A 19 6.92 -26.29 9.49
N ASP A 20 8.13 -26.59 8.98
CA ASP A 20 9.39 -26.42 9.69
C ASP A 20 10.04 -25.04 9.44
N ARG A 21 9.41 -24.20 8.58
CA ARG A 21 9.91 -22.86 8.27
C ARG A 21 9.43 -21.82 9.27
N PHE A 22 10.30 -20.89 9.58
CA PHE A 22 9.93 -19.72 10.38
C PHE A 22 9.14 -18.70 9.56
N PRO A 23 8.28 -17.87 10.19
CA PRO A 23 7.47 -16.85 9.48
C PRO A 23 8.25 -15.92 8.55
N HIS A 24 9.48 -15.58 8.89
CA HIS A 24 10.35 -14.71 8.07
C HIS A 24 10.94 -15.41 6.82
N GLN A 25 10.78 -16.74 6.71
CA GLN A 25 11.28 -17.56 5.60
C GLN A 25 10.21 -17.84 4.54
N VAL A 26 8.97 -17.38 4.76
CA VAL A 26 7.84 -17.59 3.87
C VAL A 26 7.31 -16.25 3.34
N SER A 27 6.70 -16.27 2.15
CA SER A 27 6.06 -15.06 1.60
C SER A 27 4.78 -14.68 2.35
N GLY A 28 4.33 -13.42 2.23
CA GLY A 28 3.09 -12.96 2.86
C GLY A 28 1.87 -13.82 2.48
N GLY A 29 1.74 -14.22 1.21
CA GLY A 29 0.65 -15.10 0.78
C GLY A 29 0.77 -16.53 1.32
N GLN A 30 1.99 -17.06 1.49
CA GLN A 30 2.21 -18.35 2.15
C GLN A 30 1.85 -18.26 3.64
N LEU A 31 2.28 -17.18 4.31
CA LEU A 31 1.96 -16.95 5.73
C LEU A 31 0.46 -16.87 5.94
N GLN A 32 -0.26 -16.12 5.11
CA GLN A 32 -1.71 -15.98 5.20
C GLN A 32 -2.44 -17.32 5.01
N ARG A 33 -2.02 -18.14 4.05
CA ARG A 33 -2.56 -19.48 3.85
C ARG A 33 -2.23 -20.43 5.01
N THR A 34 -1.02 -20.33 5.58
CA THR A 34 -0.65 -21.09 6.79
C THR A 34 -1.51 -20.69 7.99
N MET A 35 -1.78 -19.40 8.19
CA MET A 35 -2.68 -18.93 9.25
C MET A 35 -4.11 -19.45 9.06
N THR A 36 -4.61 -19.50 7.82
CA THR A 36 -5.90 -20.10 7.51
C THR A 36 -5.91 -21.61 7.81
N ALA A 37 -4.86 -22.36 7.41
CA ALA A 37 -4.71 -23.77 7.73
C ALA A 37 -4.71 -24.01 9.26
N MET A 38 -4.01 -23.15 10.01
CA MET A 38 -4.00 -23.19 11.47
C MET A 38 -5.40 -23.00 12.06
N ALA A 39 -6.16 -22.03 11.57
CA ALA A 39 -7.55 -21.82 12.02
C ALA A 39 -8.46 -23.00 11.66
N MET A 40 -8.29 -23.57 10.47
CA MET A 40 -9.07 -24.73 9.99
C MET A 40 -8.74 -26.05 10.69
N SER A 41 -7.55 -26.16 11.32
CA SER A 41 -7.11 -27.40 12.01
C SER A 41 -8.04 -27.83 13.13
N SER A 42 -8.77 -26.89 13.75
CA SER A 42 -9.79 -27.17 14.77
C SER A 42 -11.15 -27.55 14.21
N LYS A 43 -11.31 -27.61 12.87
CA LYS A 43 -12.60 -27.88 12.17
C LYS A 43 -13.72 -26.96 12.67
N PRO A 44 -13.55 -25.64 12.58
CA PRO A 44 -14.50 -24.70 13.16
C PRO A 44 -15.81 -24.67 12.39
N ASP A 45 -16.93 -24.45 13.09
CA ASP A 45 -18.23 -24.16 12.46
C ASP A 45 -18.28 -22.74 11.89
N LEU A 46 -17.49 -21.80 12.46
CA LEU A 46 -17.39 -20.40 12.05
C LEU A 46 -15.95 -19.95 12.06
N ILE A 47 -15.52 -19.30 10.98
CA ILE A 47 -14.23 -18.63 10.88
C ILE A 47 -14.41 -17.12 10.64
N ILE A 48 -13.60 -16.30 11.26
CA ILE A 48 -13.60 -14.83 11.09
C ILE A 48 -12.29 -14.42 10.45
N PHE A 49 -12.38 -13.78 9.30
CA PHE A 49 -11.26 -13.17 8.58
C PHE A 49 -11.29 -11.67 8.77
N ASP A 50 -10.30 -11.13 9.47
CA ASP A 50 -10.13 -9.69 9.68
C ASP A 50 -9.01 -9.17 8.78
N GLU A 51 -9.40 -8.54 7.67
CA GLU A 51 -8.51 -8.01 6.62
C GLU A 51 -7.38 -8.97 6.16
N PRO A 52 -7.68 -10.22 5.83
CA PRO A 52 -6.65 -11.25 5.63
C PRO A 52 -5.75 -11.02 4.42
N THR A 53 -6.04 -10.06 3.55
CA THR A 53 -5.29 -9.83 2.31
C THR A 53 -4.68 -8.43 2.19
N THR A 54 -4.80 -7.59 3.21
CA THR A 54 -4.38 -6.16 3.18
C THR A 54 -2.89 -5.96 2.86
N ALA A 55 -2.03 -6.90 3.27
CA ALA A 55 -0.58 -6.82 3.02
C ALA A 55 -0.11 -7.55 1.75
N LEU A 56 -1.03 -8.06 0.93
CA LEU A 56 -0.71 -8.84 -0.26
C LEU A 56 -0.79 -7.98 -1.53
N ASP A 57 0.04 -8.33 -2.51
CA ASP A 57 -0.13 -7.81 -3.88
C ASP A 57 -1.38 -8.43 -4.55
N VAL A 58 -1.91 -7.75 -5.57
CA VAL A 58 -3.19 -8.10 -6.21
C VAL A 58 -3.21 -9.55 -6.73
N THR A 59 -2.13 -10.03 -7.33
CA THR A 59 -2.06 -11.38 -7.90
C THR A 59 -2.08 -12.43 -6.80
N THR A 60 -1.27 -12.25 -5.76
CA THR A 60 -1.23 -13.11 -4.58
C THR A 60 -2.59 -13.07 -3.84
N GLN A 61 -3.20 -11.89 -3.74
CA GLN A 61 -4.52 -11.71 -3.11
C GLN A 61 -5.59 -12.57 -3.81
N VAL A 62 -5.68 -12.52 -5.14
CA VAL A 62 -6.66 -13.32 -5.91
C VAL A 62 -6.48 -14.82 -5.63
N ASN A 63 -5.25 -15.32 -5.64
CA ASN A 63 -4.96 -16.72 -5.39
C ASN A 63 -5.30 -17.14 -3.95
N VAL A 64 -4.94 -16.33 -2.95
CA VAL A 64 -5.25 -16.58 -1.53
C VAL A 64 -6.77 -16.60 -1.31
N LEU A 65 -7.50 -15.65 -1.89
CA LEU A 65 -8.97 -15.59 -1.78
C LEU A 65 -9.64 -16.81 -2.40
N ALA A 66 -9.20 -17.24 -3.58
CA ALA A 66 -9.74 -18.44 -4.22
C ALA A 66 -9.54 -19.68 -3.35
N THR A 67 -8.36 -19.83 -2.75
CA THR A 67 -8.03 -20.94 -1.85
C THR A 67 -8.86 -20.89 -0.57
N ILE A 68 -9.00 -19.73 0.08
CA ILE A 68 -9.85 -19.54 1.27
C ILE A 68 -11.31 -19.91 0.96
N ARG A 69 -11.85 -19.42 -0.16
CA ARG A 69 -13.23 -19.72 -0.54
C ARG A 69 -13.46 -21.21 -0.75
N ASN A 70 -12.52 -21.91 -1.38
CA ASN A 70 -12.63 -23.33 -1.62
C ASN A 70 -12.63 -24.13 -0.31
N ILE A 71 -11.67 -23.87 0.59
CA ILE A 71 -11.56 -24.60 1.85
C ILE A 71 -12.78 -24.37 2.76
N VAL A 72 -13.25 -23.12 2.87
CA VAL A 72 -14.46 -22.78 3.63
C VAL A 72 -15.67 -23.56 3.10
N LYS A 73 -15.81 -23.69 1.78
CA LYS A 73 -16.89 -24.42 1.14
C LYS A 73 -16.75 -25.93 1.32
N GLU A 74 -15.57 -26.49 1.13
CA GLU A 74 -15.29 -27.92 1.25
C GLU A 74 -15.52 -28.44 2.66
N HIS A 75 -15.15 -27.65 3.67
CA HIS A 75 -15.37 -27.98 5.08
C HIS A 75 -16.74 -27.56 5.61
N ASN A 76 -17.62 -26.99 4.76
CA ASN A 76 -18.94 -26.48 5.15
C ASN A 76 -18.90 -25.54 6.37
N THR A 77 -17.85 -24.72 6.46
CA THR A 77 -17.62 -23.75 7.55
C THR A 77 -18.32 -22.43 7.21
N ALA A 78 -19.02 -21.83 8.16
CA ALA A 78 -19.51 -20.46 7.99
C ALA A 78 -18.36 -19.45 8.08
N ALA A 79 -18.41 -18.33 7.35
CA ALA A 79 -17.37 -17.33 7.38
C ALA A 79 -17.91 -15.91 7.54
N ILE A 80 -17.24 -15.11 8.39
CA ILE A 80 -17.38 -13.66 8.42
C ILE A 80 -16.09 -13.08 7.83
N TYR A 81 -16.23 -12.24 6.79
CA TYR A 81 -15.12 -11.60 6.13
C TYR A 81 -15.17 -10.09 6.31
N ILE A 82 -14.23 -9.54 7.07
CA ILE A 82 -14.12 -8.11 7.36
C ILE A 82 -13.09 -7.53 6.41
N THR A 83 -13.46 -6.50 5.64
CA THR A 83 -12.55 -5.83 4.71
C THR A 83 -13.10 -4.48 4.26
N HIS A 84 -12.20 -3.59 3.86
CA HIS A 84 -12.52 -2.36 3.16
C HIS A 84 -12.44 -2.51 1.63
N ASP A 85 -11.98 -3.65 1.13
CA ASP A 85 -11.84 -3.92 -0.32
C ASP A 85 -13.13 -4.53 -0.89
N LEU A 86 -13.89 -3.69 -1.57
CA LEU A 86 -15.15 -4.08 -2.22
C LEU A 86 -14.98 -5.10 -3.36
N ALA A 87 -13.76 -5.19 -3.97
CA ALA A 87 -13.47 -6.19 -4.98
C ALA A 87 -13.39 -7.58 -4.37
N VAL A 88 -12.86 -7.66 -3.17
CA VAL A 88 -12.79 -8.89 -2.36
C VAL A 88 -14.17 -9.31 -1.94
N VAL A 89 -14.97 -8.39 -1.37
CA VAL A 89 -16.34 -8.67 -0.93
C VAL A 89 -17.19 -9.28 -2.06
N ALA A 90 -17.09 -8.71 -3.26
CA ALA A 90 -17.83 -9.18 -4.43
C ALA A 90 -17.52 -10.64 -4.82
N GLN A 91 -16.33 -11.13 -4.48
CA GLN A 91 -15.87 -12.48 -4.81
C GLN A 91 -16.11 -13.50 -3.70
N MET A 92 -16.17 -13.05 -2.45
CA MET A 92 -16.16 -13.91 -1.27
C MET A 92 -17.52 -14.05 -0.60
N ALA A 93 -18.31 -12.98 -0.54
CA ALA A 93 -19.48 -12.90 0.32
C ALA A 93 -20.78 -13.20 -0.41
N ASP A 94 -21.69 -13.92 0.24
CA ASP A 94 -23.09 -14.11 -0.20
C ASP A 94 -23.95 -12.90 0.18
N ARG A 95 -23.67 -12.29 1.34
CA ARG A 95 -24.36 -11.12 1.89
C ARG A 95 -23.33 -10.08 2.32
N ILE A 96 -23.71 -8.82 2.20
CA ILE A 96 -22.86 -7.68 2.59
C ILE A 96 -23.60 -6.86 3.63
N GLN A 97 -22.89 -6.50 4.70
CA GLN A 97 -23.32 -5.54 5.70
C GLN A 97 -22.35 -4.35 5.69
N VAL A 98 -22.86 -3.17 5.44
CA VAL A 98 -22.10 -1.92 5.45
C VAL A 98 -22.21 -1.24 6.81
N LEU A 99 -21.07 -0.97 7.42
CA LEU A 99 -20.98 -0.32 8.73
C LEU A 99 -20.40 1.10 8.61
N ARG A 100 -20.95 2.02 9.43
CA ARG A 100 -20.39 3.37 9.60
C ARG A 100 -20.60 3.83 11.03
N TYR A 101 -19.51 4.25 11.68
CA TYR A 101 -19.53 4.69 13.09
C TYR A 101 -20.20 3.68 14.04
N GLY A 102 -19.98 2.38 13.82
CA GLY A 102 -20.55 1.30 14.62
C GLY A 102 -22.02 0.96 14.31
N ASN A 103 -22.66 1.66 13.38
CA ASN A 103 -24.04 1.41 12.98
C ASN A 103 -24.12 0.71 11.63
N THR A 104 -25.08 -0.21 11.49
CA THR A 104 -25.44 -0.81 10.19
C THR A 104 -26.13 0.24 9.33
N ILE A 105 -25.56 0.53 8.17
CA ILE A 105 -26.12 1.47 7.20
C ILE A 105 -26.99 0.73 6.19
N GLU A 106 -26.47 -0.38 5.66
CA GLU A 106 -27.19 -1.19 4.68
C GLU A 106 -26.79 -2.66 4.80
N GLU A 107 -27.74 -3.56 4.61
CA GLU A 107 -27.50 -5.00 4.52
C GLU A 107 -28.29 -5.59 3.36
N SER A 108 -27.66 -6.42 2.53
CA SER A 108 -28.30 -7.05 1.38
C SER A 108 -27.49 -8.22 0.85
N GLU A 109 -28.11 -9.04 -0.02
CA GLU A 109 -27.39 -10.01 -0.85
C GLU A 109 -26.36 -9.29 -1.73
N THR A 110 -25.19 -9.90 -1.92
CA THR A 110 -24.06 -9.33 -2.65
C THR A 110 -24.44 -8.83 -4.05
N ASN A 111 -25.09 -9.66 -4.84
CA ASN A 111 -25.48 -9.29 -6.21
C ASN A 111 -26.43 -8.07 -6.26
N LYS A 112 -27.34 -7.98 -5.28
CA LYS A 112 -28.27 -6.87 -5.19
C LYS A 112 -27.58 -5.59 -4.75
N MET A 113 -26.72 -5.67 -3.73
CA MET A 113 -25.98 -4.51 -3.24
C MET A 113 -25.00 -3.96 -4.28
N LEU A 114 -24.35 -4.84 -5.06
CA LEU A 114 -23.42 -4.40 -6.13
C LEU A 114 -24.14 -3.71 -7.30
N LYS A 115 -25.38 -4.10 -7.62
CA LYS A 115 -26.14 -3.54 -8.74
C LYS A 115 -26.96 -2.31 -8.36
N THR A 116 -27.57 -2.34 -7.20
CA THR A 116 -28.55 -1.33 -6.77
C THR A 116 -28.41 -1.01 -5.28
N PRO A 117 -27.28 -0.41 -4.84
CA PRO A 117 -27.14 0.07 -3.48
C PRO A 117 -28.17 1.16 -3.21
N LYS A 118 -28.78 1.16 -2.03
CA LYS A 118 -29.86 2.06 -1.67
C LYS A 118 -29.34 3.30 -0.97
N GLU A 119 -28.46 3.11 0.01
CA GLU A 119 -27.97 4.17 0.86
C GLU A 119 -26.86 5.00 0.17
N ASP A 120 -26.88 6.31 0.36
CA ASP A 120 -25.92 7.20 -0.29
C ASP A 120 -24.47 6.93 0.13
N TYR A 121 -24.26 6.53 1.37
CA TYR A 121 -22.92 6.12 1.83
C TYR A 121 -22.45 4.86 1.08
N THR A 122 -23.30 3.85 0.95
CA THR A 122 -22.99 2.64 0.18
C THR A 122 -22.70 2.99 -1.29
N LYS A 123 -23.53 3.83 -1.92
CA LYS A 123 -23.30 4.32 -3.28
C LYS A 123 -21.93 5.01 -3.41
N SER A 124 -21.55 5.82 -2.43
CA SER A 124 -20.25 6.52 -2.46
C SER A 124 -19.06 5.56 -2.40
N LEU A 125 -19.15 4.49 -1.63
CA LEU A 125 -18.12 3.44 -1.60
C LEU A 125 -17.99 2.73 -2.96
N TRP A 126 -19.10 2.49 -3.66
CA TRP A 126 -19.10 1.85 -4.99
C TRP A 126 -18.69 2.81 -6.12
N ALA A 127 -18.96 4.11 -5.98
CA ALA A 127 -18.68 5.12 -7.01
C ALA A 127 -17.17 5.27 -7.30
N VAL A 128 -16.31 4.99 -6.32
CA VAL A 128 -14.84 5.02 -6.48
C VAL A 128 -14.36 4.13 -7.64
N ARG A 129 -15.07 3.02 -7.94
CA ARG A 129 -14.74 2.12 -9.06
C ARG A 129 -15.03 2.69 -10.45
N SER A 130 -15.89 3.70 -10.55
CA SER A 130 -16.37 4.24 -11.83
C SER A 130 -15.72 5.56 -12.24
N ILE A 131 -14.71 6.03 -11.51
CA ILE A 131 -14.01 7.28 -11.83
C ILE A 131 -13.23 7.11 -13.14
N LYS A 132 -13.79 7.65 -14.23
CA LYS A 132 -13.08 7.79 -15.50
C LYS A 132 -12.15 8.99 -15.41
N LYS A 133 -10.86 8.76 -15.32
CA LYS A 133 -9.85 9.82 -15.39
C LYS A 133 -9.78 10.31 -16.84
N LYS A 134 -9.88 11.63 -17.05
CA LYS A 134 -9.57 12.23 -18.36
C LYS A 134 -8.09 12.00 -18.66
N GLU A 135 -7.78 11.56 -19.87
CA GLU A 135 -6.40 11.39 -20.32
C GLU A 135 -5.65 12.73 -20.27
N ASN A 136 -4.45 12.70 -19.73
CA ASN A 136 -3.55 13.84 -19.80
C ASN A 136 -2.95 13.92 -21.21
N LYS A 137 -3.35 14.94 -21.98
CA LYS A 137 -2.86 15.17 -23.34
C LYS A 137 -1.55 15.95 -23.40
N ASN A 138 -0.96 16.28 -22.25
CA ASN A 138 0.31 17.01 -22.22
C ASN A 138 1.44 16.12 -22.73
N LYS A 139 2.16 16.59 -23.74
CA LYS A 139 3.31 15.90 -24.34
C LYS A 139 4.64 16.24 -23.68
N GLU A 140 4.68 17.30 -22.85
CA GLU A 140 5.86 17.68 -22.11
C GLU A 140 6.13 16.64 -21.01
N LYS A 141 7.32 16.02 -21.03
CA LYS A 141 7.75 15.03 -20.05
C LYS A 141 8.46 15.74 -18.90
N ILE A 142 7.97 15.52 -17.67
CA ILE A 142 8.64 16.05 -16.48
C ILE A 142 9.74 15.12 -15.98
N LEU A 143 9.54 13.81 -16.15
CA LEU A 143 10.52 12.78 -15.77
C LEU A 143 10.63 11.76 -16.90
N THR A 144 11.87 11.41 -17.23
CA THR A 144 12.17 10.30 -18.14
C THR A 144 13.23 9.42 -17.50
N ILE A 145 12.98 8.16 -17.43
CA ILE A 145 13.88 7.10 -17.00
C ILE A 145 14.27 6.32 -18.24
N ASN A 146 15.55 6.24 -18.55
CA ASN A 146 16.07 5.60 -19.76
C ASN A 146 16.94 4.40 -19.41
N ASN A 147 16.48 3.19 -19.80
CA ASN A 147 17.26 1.95 -19.78
C ASN A 147 17.97 1.68 -18.44
N ILE A 148 17.26 1.84 -17.33
CA ILE A 148 17.80 1.66 -15.99
C ILE A 148 18.01 0.18 -15.68
N ASP A 149 19.25 -0.17 -15.31
CA ASP A 149 19.62 -1.37 -14.57
C ASP A 149 19.94 -0.96 -13.12
N ALA A 150 19.52 -1.76 -12.15
CA ALA A 150 19.86 -1.50 -10.75
C ALA A 150 19.94 -2.80 -9.92
N SER A 151 20.89 -2.82 -8.99
CA SER A 151 21.17 -3.93 -8.06
C SER A 151 21.33 -3.39 -6.64
N TYR A 152 21.14 -4.25 -5.63
CA TYR A 152 21.54 -3.95 -4.26
C TYR A 152 22.91 -4.53 -3.99
N GLY A 153 23.92 -3.67 -3.90
CA GLY A 153 25.32 -4.09 -3.73
C GLY A 153 25.79 -5.01 -4.86
N SER A 154 26.42 -6.12 -4.54
CA SER A 154 26.84 -7.15 -5.49
C SER A 154 25.79 -8.21 -5.81
N GLY A 155 24.54 -7.98 -5.39
CA GLY A 155 23.42 -8.90 -5.60
C GLY A 155 22.94 -8.96 -7.06
N PRO A 156 21.94 -9.81 -7.35
CA PRO A 156 21.36 -9.90 -8.68
C PRO A 156 20.66 -8.59 -9.08
N LYS A 157 20.58 -8.32 -10.39
CA LYS A 157 19.86 -7.17 -10.92
C LYS A 157 18.38 -7.28 -10.60
N VAL A 158 17.86 -6.26 -9.91
CA VAL A 158 16.44 -6.11 -9.58
C VAL A 158 15.70 -5.34 -10.67
N LEU A 159 16.36 -4.35 -11.28
CA LEU A 159 15.83 -3.65 -12.46
C LEU A 159 16.71 -4.00 -13.66
N GLN A 160 16.05 -4.28 -14.79
CA GLN A 160 16.72 -4.63 -16.05
C GLN A 160 16.07 -3.85 -17.18
N ASN A 161 16.81 -2.92 -17.76
CA ASN A 161 16.39 -2.12 -18.92
C ASN A 161 15.04 -1.40 -18.74
N VAL A 162 14.79 -0.84 -17.53
CA VAL A 162 13.52 -0.17 -17.23
C VAL A 162 13.51 1.23 -17.82
N SER A 163 12.47 1.55 -18.59
CA SER A 163 12.25 2.87 -19.17
C SER A 163 10.83 3.35 -18.86
N ILE A 164 10.69 4.60 -18.37
CA ILE A 164 9.40 5.18 -17.96
C ILE A 164 9.40 6.67 -18.32
N GLU A 165 8.27 7.15 -18.82
CA GLU A 165 8.05 8.57 -19.09
C GLU A 165 6.85 9.07 -18.29
N VAL A 166 7.02 10.19 -17.59
CA VAL A 166 5.96 10.83 -16.83
C VAL A 166 5.65 12.18 -17.46
N PRO A 167 4.45 12.38 -18.00
CA PRO A 167 4.05 13.68 -18.54
C PRO A 167 3.82 14.68 -17.41
N LYS A 168 4.09 15.95 -17.67
CA LYS A 168 3.84 17.05 -16.73
C LYS A 168 2.36 17.13 -16.35
N GLY A 169 2.07 17.13 -15.06
CA GLY A 169 0.71 17.08 -14.53
C GLY A 169 0.00 15.74 -14.76
N GLY A 170 0.73 14.72 -15.25
CA GLY A 170 0.21 13.36 -15.41
C GLY A 170 0.53 12.47 -14.23
N THR A 171 -0.06 11.28 -14.24
CA THR A 171 0.20 10.21 -13.27
C THR A 171 0.49 8.93 -14.04
N VAL A 172 1.62 8.29 -13.73
CA VAL A 172 1.99 6.97 -14.25
C VAL A 172 1.94 5.97 -13.11
N ALA A 173 1.22 4.87 -13.28
CA ALA A 173 1.17 3.79 -12.32
C ALA A 173 2.15 2.68 -12.72
N ILE A 174 2.93 2.20 -11.75
CA ILE A 174 3.79 1.01 -11.91
C ILE A 174 3.12 -0.13 -11.15
N VAL A 175 2.74 -1.18 -11.85
CA VAL A 175 2.04 -2.34 -11.29
C VAL A 175 2.85 -3.62 -11.47
N GLY A 176 2.63 -4.60 -10.63
CA GLY A 176 3.31 -5.91 -10.69
C GLY A 176 3.31 -6.62 -9.34
N GLU A 177 3.76 -7.86 -9.33
CA GLU A 177 3.85 -8.71 -8.14
C GLU A 177 4.84 -8.17 -7.09
N SER A 178 4.76 -8.69 -5.86
CA SER A 178 5.76 -8.41 -4.83
C SER A 178 7.14 -8.84 -5.32
N GLY A 179 8.16 -7.99 -5.09
CA GLY A 179 9.51 -8.26 -5.60
C GLY A 179 9.77 -7.86 -7.06
N SER A 180 8.78 -7.40 -7.82
CA SER A 180 8.96 -7.01 -9.25
C SER A 180 9.78 -5.72 -9.48
N GLY A 181 10.31 -5.08 -8.45
CA GLY A 181 11.16 -3.90 -8.58
C GLY A 181 10.45 -2.54 -8.45
N LYS A 182 9.14 -2.48 -8.16
CA LYS A 182 8.39 -1.21 -8.03
C LYS A 182 9.01 -0.22 -7.04
N SER A 183 9.27 -0.67 -5.82
CA SER A 183 9.90 0.16 -4.79
C SER A 183 11.37 0.46 -5.11
N THR A 184 12.05 -0.43 -5.82
CA THR A 184 13.41 -0.21 -6.31
C THR A 184 13.43 0.90 -7.35
N THR A 185 12.47 0.95 -8.26
CA THR A 185 12.31 2.05 -9.23
C THR A 185 12.14 3.39 -8.51
N ALA A 186 11.28 3.46 -7.48
CA ALA A 186 11.12 4.68 -6.69
C ALA A 186 12.42 5.12 -5.99
N ARG A 187 13.18 4.17 -5.43
CA ARG A 187 14.48 4.44 -4.80
C ARG A 187 15.53 4.93 -5.80
N VAL A 188 15.51 4.41 -7.03
CA VAL A 188 16.40 4.88 -8.10
C VAL A 188 16.03 6.30 -8.51
N VAL A 189 14.75 6.61 -8.70
CA VAL A 189 14.29 7.96 -9.03
C VAL A 189 14.68 8.97 -7.95
N THR A 190 14.55 8.61 -6.68
CA THR A 190 14.89 9.48 -5.56
C THR A 190 16.40 9.57 -5.27
N GLY A 191 17.24 8.73 -5.90
CA GLY A 191 18.68 8.66 -5.66
C GLY A 191 19.10 7.90 -4.41
N LEU A 192 18.15 7.26 -3.72
CA LEU A 192 18.42 6.37 -2.58
C LEU A 192 19.13 5.08 -2.99
N LEU A 193 19.00 4.71 -4.25
CA LEU A 193 19.74 3.62 -4.90
C LEU A 193 20.28 4.13 -6.22
N PRO A 194 21.61 4.32 -6.38
CA PRO A 194 22.16 4.70 -7.67
C PRO A 194 21.95 3.56 -8.69
N PRO A 195 21.59 3.87 -9.94
CA PRO A 195 21.48 2.85 -10.99
C PRO A 195 22.86 2.35 -11.42
N ASP A 196 22.94 1.08 -11.80
CA ASP A 196 24.15 0.48 -12.39
C ASP A 196 24.38 0.99 -13.82
N LYS A 197 23.25 1.20 -14.56
CA LYS A 197 23.24 1.74 -15.94
C LYS A 197 22.01 2.59 -16.18
N GLY A 198 22.05 3.36 -17.27
CA GLY A 198 20.97 4.23 -17.70
C GLY A 198 21.06 5.63 -17.11
N GLU A 199 20.00 6.39 -17.27
CA GLU A 199 19.94 7.77 -16.80
C GLU A 199 18.53 8.21 -16.44
N ILE A 200 18.45 9.21 -15.58
CA ILE A 200 17.20 9.84 -15.17
C ILE A 200 17.27 11.32 -15.60
N ILE A 201 16.28 11.74 -16.36
CA ILE A 201 16.13 13.13 -16.81
C ILE A 201 14.90 13.71 -16.12
N PHE A 202 15.10 14.81 -15.39
CA PHE A 202 14.05 15.55 -14.70
C PHE A 202 14.03 16.99 -15.16
N GLN A 203 12.88 17.47 -15.63
CA GLN A 203 12.72 18.81 -16.22
C GLN A 203 13.76 19.11 -17.33
N GLY A 204 14.09 18.12 -18.14
CA GLY A 204 15.05 18.24 -19.23
C GLY A 204 16.53 18.18 -18.81
N GLN A 205 16.84 18.04 -17.53
CA GLN A 205 18.19 17.92 -17.00
C GLN A 205 18.46 16.53 -16.44
N LYS A 206 19.66 16.00 -16.69
CA LYS A 206 20.10 14.72 -16.15
C LYS A 206 20.35 14.87 -14.64
N LEU A 207 19.65 14.03 -13.85
CA LEU A 207 19.88 13.95 -12.40
C LEU A 207 21.16 13.19 -12.08
N THR A 208 21.85 13.65 -11.03
CA THR A 208 22.94 12.87 -10.44
C THR A 208 22.43 11.58 -9.84
N PRO A 209 23.13 10.44 -10.02
CA PRO A 209 22.70 9.14 -9.53
C PRO A 209 22.48 9.07 -8.02
N ASN A 210 23.44 9.62 -7.26
CA ASN A 210 23.42 9.56 -5.80
C ASN A 210 22.60 10.71 -5.20
N LEU A 211 21.89 10.42 -4.13
CA LEU A 211 21.13 11.41 -3.37
C LEU A 211 22.01 12.54 -2.81
N SER A 212 23.22 12.19 -2.31
CA SER A 212 24.18 13.15 -1.72
C SER A 212 24.63 14.24 -2.69
N ASP A 213 24.62 13.94 -3.98
CA ASP A 213 25.15 14.80 -5.03
C ASP A 213 24.06 15.67 -5.68
N ARG A 214 22.80 15.46 -5.28
CA ARG A 214 21.67 16.24 -5.80
C ARG A 214 21.59 17.61 -5.15
N SER A 215 21.18 18.58 -5.95
CA SER A 215 20.93 19.94 -5.45
C SER A 215 19.77 19.93 -4.44
N LYS A 216 19.78 20.88 -3.50
CA LYS A 216 18.68 21.07 -2.54
C LYS A 216 17.34 21.31 -3.26
N GLU A 217 17.37 21.91 -4.43
CA GLU A 217 16.20 22.18 -5.27
C GLU A 217 15.66 20.87 -5.89
N ASP A 218 16.52 19.98 -6.39
CA ASP A 218 16.09 18.67 -6.91
C ASP A 218 15.47 17.82 -5.80
N LEU A 219 16.10 17.82 -4.62
CA LEU A 219 15.57 17.12 -3.44
C LEU A 219 14.20 17.66 -3.04
N ARG A 220 13.99 18.98 -3.11
CA ARG A 220 12.70 19.60 -2.83
C ARG A 220 11.61 19.21 -3.84
N LYS A 221 11.98 19.11 -5.11
CA LYS A 221 11.05 18.85 -6.21
C LYS A 221 10.67 17.38 -6.39
N ILE A 222 11.50 16.46 -5.90
CA ILE A 222 11.25 15.01 -6.00
C ILE A 222 11.08 14.47 -4.59
N GLN A 223 9.83 14.18 -4.22
CA GLN A 223 9.47 13.67 -2.90
C GLN A 223 8.93 12.24 -3.01
N MET A 224 9.12 11.45 -1.97
CA MET A 224 8.66 10.07 -1.88
C MET A 224 7.76 9.88 -0.66
N VAL A 225 6.56 9.34 -0.89
CA VAL A 225 5.69 8.87 0.18
C VAL A 225 5.92 7.36 0.34
N TYR A 226 6.31 6.93 1.52
CA TYR A 226 6.57 5.52 1.81
C TYR A 226 5.28 4.72 2.01
N GLN A 227 5.35 3.42 1.76
CA GLN A 227 4.22 2.51 1.94
C GLN A 227 3.75 2.45 3.40
N SER A 228 4.68 2.42 4.35
CA SER A 228 4.37 2.42 5.78
C SER A 228 4.75 3.75 6.42
N PRO A 229 3.80 4.45 7.03
CA PRO A 229 4.09 5.69 7.75
C PRO A 229 5.01 5.46 8.96
N ASP A 230 4.93 4.31 9.61
CA ASP A 230 5.76 4.00 10.79
C ASP A 230 7.26 3.92 10.45
N THR A 231 7.61 3.58 9.20
CA THR A 231 9.01 3.55 8.75
C THR A 231 9.51 4.90 8.24
N SER A 232 8.63 5.87 7.99
CA SER A 232 8.97 7.19 7.48
C SER A 232 9.06 8.26 8.55
N MET A 233 8.41 8.04 9.70
CA MET A 233 8.40 8.98 10.81
C MET A 233 9.38 8.58 11.92
N ASN A 234 10.10 9.56 12.47
CA ASN A 234 10.85 9.34 13.70
C ASN A 234 9.86 9.29 14.89
N PRO A 235 9.77 8.18 15.65
CA PRO A 235 8.80 8.05 16.74
C PRO A 235 9.04 9.01 17.91
N LYS A 236 10.21 9.66 17.97
CA LYS A 236 10.58 10.62 19.00
C LYS A 236 10.29 12.07 18.64
N HIS A 237 9.87 12.33 17.41
CA HIS A 237 9.53 13.67 16.92
C HIS A 237 8.04 13.92 17.03
N THR A 238 7.67 15.14 17.40
CA THR A 238 6.27 15.58 17.37
C THR A 238 5.78 15.76 15.92
N VAL A 239 4.48 15.83 15.72
CA VAL A 239 3.87 16.17 14.44
C VAL A 239 4.41 17.50 13.92
N ARG A 240 4.61 18.49 14.82
CA ARG A 240 5.28 19.76 14.51
C ARG A 240 6.64 19.55 13.84
N ASP A 241 7.47 18.71 14.43
CA ASP A 241 8.83 18.47 13.92
C ASP A 241 8.80 17.71 12.60
N ILE A 242 7.88 16.74 12.45
CA ILE A 242 7.76 15.92 11.24
C ILE A 242 7.31 16.79 10.05
N ILE A 243 6.18 17.50 10.17
CA ILE A 243 5.65 18.38 9.11
C ILE A 243 6.56 19.59 8.89
N GLY A 244 7.11 20.11 9.96
CA GLY A 244 7.89 21.35 9.92
C GLY A 244 9.31 21.17 9.39
N ARG A 245 9.92 19.99 9.51
CA ARG A 245 11.30 19.75 9.05
C ARG A 245 11.52 20.14 7.57
N PRO A 246 10.66 19.79 6.60
CA PRO A 246 10.79 20.28 5.24
C PRO A 246 10.70 21.81 5.12
N LEU A 247 9.86 22.46 5.93
CA LEU A 247 9.72 23.91 5.94
C LEU A 247 11.02 24.60 6.38
N GLU A 248 11.64 24.08 7.44
CA GLU A 248 12.92 24.59 7.91
C GLU A 248 14.04 24.27 6.90
N PHE A 249 14.11 23.01 6.45
CA PHE A 249 15.18 22.55 5.58
C PHE A 249 15.16 23.21 4.20
N TYR A 250 14.00 23.26 3.53
CA TYR A 250 13.91 23.78 2.16
C TYR A 250 13.65 25.28 2.09
N HIS A 251 12.89 25.83 3.05
CA HIS A 251 12.42 27.21 3.00
C HIS A 251 13.02 28.12 4.07
N ASN A 252 13.87 27.57 4.97
CA ASN A 252 14.47 28.29 6.09
C ASN A 252 13.45 28.97 7.03
N MET A 253 12.20 28.44 7.08
CA MET A 253 11.15 28.99 7.92
C MET A 253 11.45 28.79 9.41
N LYS A 254 11.15 29.79 10.25
CA LYS A 254 11.38 29.74 11.71
C LYS A 254 10.31 30.54 12.46
N GLY A 255 10.24 30.32 13.78
CA GLY A 255 9.40 31.11 14.68
C GLY A 255 7.91 31.00 14.41
N LYS A 256 7.18 32.12 14.47
CA LYS A 256 5.72 32.14 14.31
C LYS A 256 5.26 31.72 12.90
N GLU A 257 5.98 32.12 11.87
CA GLU A 257 5.68 31.74 10.48
C GLU A 257 5.71 30.24 10.29
N TYR A 258 6.74 29.57 10.80
CA TYR A 258 6.88 28.11 10.83
C TYR A 258 5.68 27.44 11.52
N THR A 259 5.34 27.89 12.73
CA THR A 259 4.21 27.29 13.49
C THR A 259 2.88 27.49 12.76
N ASN A 260 2.59 28.68 12.26
CA ASN A 260 1.38 28.95 11.51
C ASN A 260 1.29 28.09 10.25
N ARG A 261 2.39 27.92 9.53
CA ARG A 261 2.42 27.08 8.34
C ARG A 261 2.19 25.59 8.64
N VAL A 262 2.71 25.08 9.75
CA VAL A 262 2.43 23.71 10.21
C VAL A 262 0.93 23.54 10.51
N ILE A 263 0.32 24.51 11.19
CA ILE A 263 -1.12 24.49 11.47
C ILE A 263 -1.95 24.51 10.18
N ASP A 264 -1.57 25.33 9.20
CA ASP A 264 -2.25 25.37 7.91
C ASP A 264 -2.17 24.02 7.18
N LEU A 265 -0.98 23.39 7.20
CA LEU A 265 -0.79 22.08 6.60
C LEU A 265 -1.62 20.99 7.32
N LEU A 266 -1.72 21.03 8.66
CA LEU A 266 -2.59 20.13 9.40
C LEU A 266 -4.06 20.30 8.96
N LYS A 267 -4.55 21.53 8.85
CA LYS A 267 -5.92 21.79 8.38
C LYS A 267 -6.15 21.27 6.95
N MET A 268 -5.17 21.39 6.06
CA MET A 268 -5.26 20.85 4.69
C MET A 268 -5.41 19.33 4.64
N ILE A 269 -4.88 18.60 5.62
CA ILE A 269 -5.01 17.15 5.75
C ILE A 269 -6.11 16.74 6.74
N GLU A 270 -7.07 17.64 7.03
CA GLU A 270 -8.23 17.43 7.91
C GLU A 270 -7.85 16.98 9.33
N LEU A 271 -6.80 17.58 9.87
CA LEU A 271 -6.39 17.48 11.28
C LEU A 271 -6.43 18.85 11.91
N ASP A 272 -6.91 18.93 13.15
CA ASP A 272 -6.94 20.18 13.88
C ASP A 272 -5.58 20.50 14.55
N GLU A 273 -5.44 21.71 15.07
CA GLU A 273 -4.21 22.20 15.67
C GLU A 273 -3.78 21.45 16.94
N THR A 274 -4.70 20.72 17.61
CA THR A 274 -4.36 19.92 18.81
C THR A 274 -3.44 18.75 18.50
N PHE A 275 -3.29 18.40 17.22
CA PHE A 275 -2.37 17.34 16.81
C PHE A 275 -0.90 17.77 16.78
N ILE A 276 -0.62 19.07 16.80
CA ILE A 276 0.71 19.62 16.51
C ILE A 276 1.82 19.10 17.44
N ASP A 277 1.50 18.87 18.71
CA ASP A 277 2.47 18.42 19.72
C ASP A 277 2.37 16.91 20.03
N ARG A 278 1.52 16.15 19.31
CA ARG A 278 1.40 14.70 19.47
C ARG A 278 2.61 13.97 18.89
N LEU A 279 2.90 12.82 19.49
CA LEU A 279 3.87 11.86 18.99
C LEU A 279 3.18 10.86 18.02
N PRO A 280 3.92 10.20 17.12
CA PRO A 280 3.39 9.15 16.25
C PRO A 280 2.64 8.04 16.97
N SER A 281 3.04 7.67 18.20
CA SER A 281 2.35 6.65 19.02
C SER A 281 0.93 7.04 19.43
N GLU A 282 0.59 8.34 19.40
CA GLU A 282 -0.71 8.88 19.76
C GLU A 282 -1.65 9.06 18.57
N LEU A 283 -1.23 8.59 17.38
CA LEU A 283 -1.94 8.76 16.12
C LEU A 283 -2.48 7.42 15.62
N SER A 284 -3.68 7.44 15.03
CA SER A 284 -4.19 6.29 14.27
C SER A 284 -3.41 6.09 12.97
N GLY A 285 -3.47 4.88 12.38
CA GLY A 285 -2.80 4.58 11.10
C GLY A 285 -3.17 5.56 9.98
N GLY A 286 -4.45 5.91 9.84
CA GLY A 286 -4.92 6.89 8.86
C GLY A 286 -4.45 8.33 9.13
N GLN A 287 -4.29 8.72 10.40
CA GLN A 287 -3.71 10.01 10.76
C GLN A 287 -2.22 10.07 10.43
N LYS A 288 -1.48 9.01 10.75
CA LYS A 288 -0.07 8.88 10.35
C LYS A 288 0.11 8.99 8.84
N GLN A 289 -0.74 8.28 8.07
CA GLN A 289 -0.70 8.29 6.61
C GLN A 289 -0.91 9.70 6.03
N ARG A 290 -1.79 10.51 6.63
CA ARG A 290 -2.03 11.90 6.20
C ARG A 290 -0.89 12.86 6.55
N ILE A 291 -0.12 12.57 7.61
CA ILE A 291 1.01 13.39 8.05
C ILE A 291 2.28 13.11 7.23
N CYS A 292 2.45 11.88 6.71
CA CYS A 292 3.56 11.51 5.82
C CYS A 292 3.38 12.01 4.41
#